data_6ff871e973f407d55a34dda7fc7a38eb
#
_entry.id   6ff871e973f407d55a34dda7fc7a38eb
#
_cell.length_a   1.000
_cell.length_b   1.000
_cell.length_c   1.000
_cell.angle_alpha   90.00
_cell.angle_beta   90.00
_cell.angle_gamma   90.00
#
_symmetry.space_group_name_H-M   'P 1'
#
loop_
_entity.id
_entity.type
_entity.pdbx_description
1 polymer ?
#
loop_
_entity_poly.entity_id
_entity_poly.type
_entity_poly.pdbx_seq_one_letter_code
_entity_poly.pdbx_strand_id
1 'polypeptide(L)'
;MEQQGKWIWLDRERHPLEQDCPVSIANPARPGNYCMAEFRRTYDFRWEAVSAKIRVSGDTVFRLLCNNRFVGVGPAAAGGDFGANLPMPRHFINEYEIDLSGVRVEFLAQVQIPGSALCDWSQGRGGFFLEAEILLEDGSRRRIGTGSDWEARRNGRYPAPDVYDQRLDGGPWEPAWEIDEPVWNLTPAPIPMLDFQTVQPLGAREFVVGAGEERVISVEFDRIYSACLRLYAEVTGPCEITASFRELDRADDFPEEIV
;
A
#
# COMPACT_ATOMS: atom_id res chain seq x y z
N MET A 1 -26.27 1.43 2.53
CA MET A 1 -25.75 0.07 2.76
C MET A 1 -25.25 0.03 4.19
N GLU A 2 -25.66 -0.95 4.96
CA GLU A 2 -25.14 -1.16 6.31
C GLU A 2 -23.67 -1.60 6.19
N GLN A 3 -22.79 -0.93 6.90
CA GLN A 3 -21.35 -1.18 6.85
C GLN A 3 -21.07 -2.57 7.44
N GLN A 4 -20.44 -3.45 6.69
CA GLN A 4 -20.07 -4.80 7.15
C GLN A 4 -18.61 -4.91 7.57
N GLY A 5 -17.73 -4.09 6.97
CA GLY A 5 -16.32 -4.06 7.32
C GLY A 5 -16.07 -3.32 8.62
N LYS A 6 -15.12 -3.80 9.40
CA LYS A 6 -14.56 -3.13 10.57
C LYS A 6 -13.16 -2.64 10.27
N TRP A 7 -12.74 -1.55 10.92
CA TRP A 7 -11.35 -1.17 10.91
C TRP A 7 -10.54 -2.22 11.66
N ILE A 8 -9.46 -2.70 11.06
CA ILE A 8 -8.53 -3.67 11.64
C ILE A 8 -7.11 -3.13 11.63
N TRP A 9 -6.29 -3.63 12.55
CA TRP A 9 -4.87 -3.32 12.63
C TRP A 9 -4.08 -4.51 13.21
N LEU A 10 -2.79 -4.30 13.44
CA LEU A 10 -1.93 -5.17 14.20
C LEU A 10 -2.33 -5.12 15.70
N ASP A 11 -2.09 -6.20 16.42
CA ASP A 11 -2.20 -6.20 17.88
C ASP A 11 -1.26 -5.14 18.47
N ARG A 12 -1.83 -4.13 19.13
CA ARG A 12 -1.07 -2.98 19.66
C ARG A 12 -0.21 -3.30 20.86
N GLU A 13 -0.51 -4.37 21.60
CA GLU A 13 0.32 -4.82 22.70
C GLU A 13 1.63 -5.44 22.18
N ARG A 14 1.55 -6.14 21.05
CA ARG A 14 2.71 -6.77 20.40
C ARG A 14 3.45 -5.85 19.43
N HIS A 15 2.72 -4.94 18.82
CA HIS A 15 3.24 -4.00 17.83
C HIS A 15 2.90 -2.55 18.23
N PRO A 16 3.43 -2.06 19.38
CA PRO A 16 3.16 -0.70 19.80
C PRO A 16 3.73 0.29 18.79
N LEU A 17 2.99 1.35 18.51
CA LEU A 17 3.51 2.53 17.85
C LEU A 17 4.09 3.45 18.93
N GLU A 18 5.26 4.02 18.70
CA GLU A 18 5.89 4.92 19.67
C GLU A 18 5.07 6.18 19.92
N GLN A 19 4.19 6.51 18.99
CA GLN A 19 3.40 7.72 19.05
C GLN A 19 1.97 7.45 18.57
N ASP A 20 1.05 7.41 19.50
CA ASP A 20 -0.39 7.33 19.20
C ASP A 20 -0.99 8.74 19.07
N CYS A 21 -0.39 9.55 18.23
CA CYS A 21 -0.86 10.89 17.96
C CYS A 21 -0.69 11.26 16.49
N PRO A 22 -1.48 12.21 15.99
CA PRO A 22 -1.40 12.65 14.62
C PRO A 22 -0.01 13.13 14.24
N VAL A 23 0.47 12.66 13.10
CA VAL A 23 1.70 13.16 12.50
C VAL A 23 1.40 14.49 11.82
N SER A 24 2.12 15.54 12.16
CA SER A 24 1.98 16.87 11.58
C SER A 24 3.32 17.59 11.50
N ILE A 25 3.36 18.75 10.83
CA ILE A 25 4.56 19.61 10.81
C ILE A 25 4.96 20.02 12.24
N ALA A 26 3.99 20.29 13.12
CA ALA A 26 4.23 20.64 14.51
C ALA A 26 4.61 19.42 15.38
N ASN A 27 4.25 18.22 14.92
CA ASN A 27 4.53 16.97 15.60
C ASN A 27 5.10 15.97 14.59
N PRO A 28 6.39 16.15 14.22
CA PRO A 28 7.01 15.30 13.21
C PRO A 28 7.07 13.85 13.70
N ALA A 29 6.78 12.93 12.81
CA ALA A 29 6.92 11.52 13.11
C ALA A 29 8.36 11.20 13.50
N ARG A 30 8.47 10.25 14.41
CA ARG A 30 9.77 9.70 14.80
C ARG A 30 10.06 8.46 13.94
N PRO A 31 11.32 8.16 13.66
CA PRO A 31 11.70 6.98 12.87
C PRO A 31 11.07 5.67 13.38
N GLY A 32 10.85 5.53 14.68
CA GLY A 32 10.23 4.36 15.29
C GLY A 32 8.73 4.16 14.95
N ASN A 33 8.08 5.16 14.37
CA ASN A 33 6.69 5.05 13.97
C ASN A 33 6.50 4.49 12.56
N TYR A 34 7.56 4.28 11.81
CA TYR A 34 7.44 3.61 10.53
C TYR A 34 6.92 2.19 10.69
N CYS A 35 5.90 1.86 9.93
CA CYS A 35 5.32 0.52 9.92
C CYS A 35 4.81 0.16 8.53
N MET A 36 5.21 -1.02 8.05
CA MET A 36 4.57 -1.70 6.95
C MET A 36 3.76 -2.86 7.50
N ALA A 37 2.45 -2.71 7.54
CA ALA A 37 1.52 -3.77 7.91
C ALA A 37 0.96 -4.45 6.67
N GLU A 38 0.79 -5.76 6.73
CA GLU A 38 0.12 -6.53 5.69
C GLU A 38 -1.10 -7.24 6.27
N PHE A 39 -2.17 -7.26 5.48
CA PHE A 39 -3.43 -7.89 5.82
C PHE A 39 -3.85 -8.82 4.70
N ARG A 40 -4.29 -10.02 5.04
CA ARG A 40 -4.77 -10.95 4.03
C ARG A 40 -5.99 -11.72 4.48
N ARG A 41 -6.80 -12.11 3.51
CA ARG A 41 -7.91 -13.04 3.69
C ARG A 41 -8.20 -13.76 2.39
N THR A 42 -8.48 -15.07 2.51
CA THR A 42 -8.95 -15.90 1.40
C THR A 42 -10.41 -16.31 1.66
N TYR A 43 -11.21 -16.25 0.62
CA TYR A 43 -12.60 -16.69 0.59
C TYR A 43 -12.73 -17.80 -0.46
N ASP A 44 -13.33 -18.91 -0.06
CA ASP A 44 -13.66 -20.01 -0.96
C ASP A 44 -15.18 -20.02 -1.18
N PHE A 45 -15.59 -19.97 -2.45
CA PHE A 45 -16.98 -19.94 -2.85
C PHE A 45 -17.38 -21.26 -3.52
N ARG A 46 -18.68 -21.57 -3.49
CA ARG A 46 -19.21 -22.73 -4.19
C ARG A 46 -19.22 -22.55 -5.71
N TRP A 47 -19.42 -21.31 -6.16
CA TRP A 47 -19.53 -20.90 -7.56
C TRP A 47 -18.39 -19.97 -7.91
N GLU A 48 -18.05 -19.88 -9.17
CA GLU A 48 -17.02 -18.96 -9.63
C GLU A 48 -17.38 -17.50 -9.30
N ALA A 49 -16.41 -16.75 -8.83
CA ALA A 49 -16.53 -15.31 -8.69
C ALA A 49 -16.37 -14.66 -10.06
N VAL A 50 -17.29 -13.79 -10.43
CA VAL A 50 -17.33 -13.11 -11.72
C VAL A 50 -16.78 -11.70 -11.60
N SER A 51 -17.19 -10.98 -10.56
CA SER A 51 -16.71 -9.61 -10.31
C SER A 51 -16.79 -9.25 -8.84
N ALA A 52 -16.07 -8.21 -8.45
CA ALA A 52 -16.17 -7.61 -7.14
C ALA A 52 -16.31 -6.09 -7.22
N LYS A 53 -17.21 -5.53 -6.40
CA LYS A 53 -17.25 -4.10 -6.08
C LYS A 53 -16.63 -3.93 -4.71
N ILE A 54 -15.53 -3.21 -4.66
CA ILE A 54 -14.67 -3.09 -3.47
C ILE A 54 -14.71 -1.65 -2.99
N ARG A 55 -14.86 -1.48 -1.68
CA ARG A 55 -14.66 -0.21 -0.97
C ARG A 55 -13.53 -0.40 0.02
N VAL A 56 -12.52 0.44 -0.05
CA VAL A 56 -11.28 0.27 0.74
C VAL A 56 -10.71 1.60 1.19
N SER A 57 -10.13 1.60 2.38
CA SER A 57 -9.39 2.72 2.94
C SER A 57 -8.26 2.22 3.84
N GLY A 58 -7.32 3.09 4.18
CA GLY A 58 -6.21 2.77 5.07
C GLY A 58 -5.60 4.02 5.69
N ASP A 59 -4.98 3.87 6.84
CA ASP A 59 -4.20 4.90 7.50
C ASP A 59 -2.73 4.47 7.58
N THR A 60 -1.77 5.05 6.82
CA THR A 60 -1.95 6.26 5.97
C THR A 60 -2.28 5.88 4.52
N VAL A 61 -1.52 4.97 3.94
CA VAL A 61 -1.64 4.59 2.52
C VAL A 61 -1.75 3.08 2.41
N PHE A 62 -2.71 2.61 1.64
CA PHE A 62 -2.82 1.20 1.29
C PHE A 62 -2.39 0.93 -0.15
N ARG A 63 -1.92 -0.28 -0.39
CA ARG A 63 -1.82 -0.93 -1.69
C ARG A 63 -2.60 -2.23 -1.64
N LEU A 64 -3.58 -2.40 -2.52
CA LEU A 64 -4.46 -3.56 -2.56
C LEU A 64 -4.16 -4.45 -3.75
N LEU A 65 -4.08 -5.75 -3.49
CA LEU A 65 -4.05 -6.81 -4.49
C LEU A 65 -5.25 -7.73 -4.28
N CYS A 66 -5.76 -8.28 -5.39
CA CYS A 66 -6.75 -9.34 -5.39
C CYS A 66 -6.27 -10.45 -6.32
N ASN A 67 -6.20 -11.69 -5.84
CA ASN A 67 -5.63 -12.84 -6.56
C ASN A 67 -4.25 -12.51 -7.18
N ASN A 68 -3.39 -11.86 -6.39
CA ASN A 68 -2.06 -11.38 -6.79
C ASN A 68 -2.07 -10.35 -7.94
N ARG A 69 -3.22 -9.78 -8.30
CA ARG A 69 -3.33 -8.70 -9.27
C ARG A 69 -3.48 -7.38 -8.54
N PHE A 70 -2.78 -6.37 -9.01
CA PHE A 70 -2.89 -5.02 -8.47
C PHE A 70 -4.30 -4.46 -8.72
N VAL A 71 -4.93 -3.95 -7.66
CA VAL A 71 -6.24 -3.30 -7.69
C VAL A 71 -6.08 -1.79 -7.63
N GLY A 72 -5.31 -1.29 -6.67
CA GLY A 72 -5.11 0.14 -6.51
C GLY A 72 -4.30 0.53 -5.29
N VAL A 73 -4.04 1.81 -5.16
CA VAL A 73 -3.40 2.46 -4.00
C VAL A 73 -4.25 3.63 -3.53
N GLY A 74 -4.16 3.96 -2.28
CA GLY A 74 -4.88 5.07 -1.66
C GLY A 74 -4.88 4.98 -0.13
N PRO A 75 -5.76 5.73 0.52
CA PRO A 75 -6.58 6.78 -0.05
C PRO A 75 -5.73 8.01 -0.38
N ALA A 76 -6.29 8.91 -1.19
CA ALA A 76 -5.75 10.26 -1.27
C ALA A 76 -5.87 10.92 0.12
N ALA A 77 -4.91 11.77 0.48
CA ALA A 77 -4.99 12.51 1.73
C ALA A 77 -6.24 13.39 1.76
N ALA A 78 -7.01 13.28 2.84
CA ALA A 78 -8.21 14.10 3.01
C ALA A 78 -7.89 15.57 3.35
N GLY A 79 -6.59 15.86 3.50
CA GLY A 79 -6.10 17.15 3.95
C GLY A 79 -6.24 17.36 5.45
N GLY A 80 -5.85 18.52 5.90
CA GLY A 80 -5.93 18.94 7.30
C GLY A 80 -6.03 20.46 7.42
N ASP A 81 -6.17 20.94 8.61
CA ASP A 81 -6.04 22.35 8.91
C ASP A 81 -4.57 22.69 9.19
N PHE A 82 -3.90 23.20 8.18
CA PHE A 82 -2.49 23.60 8.30
C PHE A 82 -2.27 24.69 9.37
N GLY A 83 -3.24 25.56 9.57
CA GLY A 83 -3.14 26.62 10.56
C GLY A 83 -3.23 26.08 11.99
N ALA A 84 -4.11 25.13 12.23
CA ALA A 84 -4.30 24.50 13.53
C ALA A 84 -3.41 23.25 13.74
N ASN A 85 -2.74 22.77 12.69
CA ASN A 85 -1.99 21.50 12.69
C ASN A 85 -2.82 20.31 13.18
N LEU A 86 -4.10 20.29 12.86
CA LEU A 86 -5.01 19.24 13.26
C LEU A 86 -5.35 18.35 12.07
N PRO A 87 -5.25 17.03 12.20
CA PRO A 87 -5.70 16.11 11.17
C PRO A 87 -7.22 16.18 11.06
N MET A 88 -7.73 16.02 9.84
CA MET A 88 -9.16 15.90 9.63
C MET A 88 -9.63 14.49 10.07
N PRO A 89 -10.75 14.40 10.81
CA PRO A 89 -11.27 13.12 11.30
C PRO A 89 -11.98 12.31 10.20
N ARG A 90 -11.55 12.45 8.95
CA ARG A 90 -12.13 11.75 7.81
C ARG A 90 -11.04 11.14 6.95
N HIS A 91 -11.35 9.99 6.41
CA HIS A 91 -10.55 9.31 5.40
C HIS A 91 -11.38 9.12 4.14
N PHE A 92 -10.75 9.29 3.00
CA PHE A 92 -11.40 8.97 1.75
C PHE A 92 -11.47 7.45 1.59
N ILE A 93 -12.60 6.99 1.08
CA ILE A 93 -12.80 5.61 0.70
C ILE A 93 -12.69 5.52 -0.82
N ASN A 94 -11.86 4.60 -1.28
CA ASN A 94 -11.70 4.31 -2.69
C ASN A 94 -12.69 3.20 -3.09
N GLU A 95 -13.24 3.31 -4.29
CA GLU A 95 -14.15 2.33 -4.85
C GLU A 95 -13.56 1.77 -6.14
N TYR A 96 -13.53 0.43 -6.23
CA TYR A 96 -13.05 -0.29 -7.39
C TYR A 96 -14.07 -1.33 -7.85
N GLU A 97 -14.14 -1.54 -9.15
CA GLU A 97 -14.85 -2.67 -9.74
C GLU A 97 -13.85 -3.49 -10.56
N ILE A 98 -13.74 -4.79 -10.25
CA ILE A 98 -12.78 -5.69 -10.87
C ILE A 98 -13.46 -6.95 -11.34
N ASP A 99 -12.96 -7.49 -12.47
CA ASP A 99 -13.34 -8.83 -12.93
C ASP A 99 -12.57 -9.87 -12.13
N LEU A 100 -13.27 -10.93 -11.79
CA LEU A 100 -12.73 -12.09 -11.09
C LEU A 100 -12.89 -13.37 -11.92
N SER A 101 -12.18 -14.40 -11.52
CA SER A 101 -12.32 -15.76 -12.06
C SER A 101 -11.94 -16.78 -11.01
N GLY A 102 -12.63 -17.92 -11.02
CA GLY A 102 -12.38 -19.01 -10.10
C GLY A 102 -13.19 -18.94 -8.82
N VAL A 103 -13.15 -20.02 -8.06
CA VAL A 103 -13.91 -20.17 -6.80
C VAL A 103 -13.20 -19.59 -5.58
N ARG A 104 -11.94 -19.23 -5.72
CA ARG A 104 -11.10 -18.70 -4.65
C ARG A 104 -10.76 -17.25 -4.91
N VAL A 105 -11.02 -16.39 -3.93
CA VAL A 105 -10.70 -14.96 -3.97
C VAL A 105 -9.83 -14.63 -2.77
N GLU A 106 -8.63 -14.16 -3.03
CA GLU A 106 -7.67 -13.72 -2.02
C GLU A 106 -7.46 -12.22 -2.11
N PHE A 107 -7.60 -11.53 -0.99
CA PHE A 107 -7.18 -10.15 -0.82
C PHE A 107 -5.88 -10.09 -0.03
N LEU A 108 -4.95 -9.27 -0.51
CA LEU A 108 -3.73 -8.88 0.20
C LEU A 108 -3.63 -7.37 0.17
N ALA A 109 -3.56 -6.75 1.33
CA ALA A 109 -3.32 -5.33 1.47
C ALA A 109 -1.99 -5.08 2.17
N GLN A 110 -1.23 -4.10 1.67
CA GLN A 110 -0.08 -3.52 2.34
C GLN A 110 -0.50 -2.12 2.80
N VAL A 111 -0.31 -1.81 4.07
CA VAL A 111 -0.65 -0.50 4.64
C VAL A 111 0.58 0.08 5.28
N GLN A 112 0.97 1.26 4.83
CA GLN A 112 2.16 1.94 5.28
C GLN A 112 1.81 3.13 6.17
N ILE A 113 2.46 3.19 7.35
CA ILE A 113 2.62 4.42 8.12
C ILE A 113 4.04 4.92 7.82
N PRO A 114 4.21 6.07 7.17
CA PRO A 114 5.52 6.46 6.63
C PRO A 114 6.53 6.88 7.71
N GLY A 115 6.10 7.15 8.94
CA GLY A 115 7.00 7.56 10.01
C GLY A 115 7.62 8.94 9.85
N SER A 116 7.29 9.67 8.81
CA SER A 116 7.75 11.05 8.56
C SER A 116 6.57 12.01 8.55
N ALA A 117 6.82 13.26 8.95
CA ALA A 117 5.84 14.33 8.83
C ALA A 117 5.69 14.71 7.36
N LEU A 118 4.89 13.94 6.64
CA LEU A 118 4.41 14.32 5.34
C LEU A 118 3.15 15.17 5.50
N CYS A 119 2.77 15.88 4.45
CA CYS A 119 1.48 16.58 4.40
C CYS A 119 0.27 15.61 4.43
N ASP A 120 0.52 14.33 4.59
CA ASP A 120 -0.46 13.26 4.68
C ASP A 120 -0.92 13.15 6.13
N TRP A 121 -2.07 13.71 6.39
CA TRP A 121 -2.64 13.80 7.72
C TRP A 121 -3.14 12.43 8.19
N SER A 122 -2.21 11.60 8.63
CA SER A 122 -2.49 10.39 9.37
C SER A 122 -2.77 10.70 10.83
N GLN A 123 -3.66 9.95 11.45
CA GLN A 123 -3.78 9.96 12.89
C GLN A 123 -2.66 9.19 13.60
N GLY A 124 -1.75 8.58 12.84
CA GLY A 124 -0.62 7.82 13.37
C GLY A 124 -1.01 6.52 14.06
N ARG A 125 -2.27 6.13 13.96
CA ARG A 125 -2.80 4.95 14.66
C ARG A 125 -2.73 3.68 13.84
N GLY A 126 -2.62 3.82 12.54
CA GLY A 126 -2.78 2.73 11.60
C GLY A 126 -4.22 2.23 11.53
N GLY A 127 -4.58 1.65 10.44
CA GLY A 127 -5.89 1.08 10.21
C GLY A 127 -6.04 0.61 8.78
N PHE A 128 -6.78 -0.47 8.61
CA PHE A 128 -7.18 -0.97 7.31
C PHE A 128 -8.67 -1.31 7.32
N PHE A 129 -9.35 -0.90 6.27
CA PHE A 129 -10.77 -1.15 6.07
C PHE A 129 -11.01 -1.61 4.64
N LEU A 130 -11.74 -2.71 4.50
CA LEU A 130 -12.23 -3.18 3.21
C LEU A 130 -13.62 -3.78 3.39
N GLU A 131 -14.51 -3.48 2.45
CA GLU A 131 -15.72 -4.25 2.22
C GLU A 131 -15.90 -4.49 0.73
N ALA A 132 -16.46 -5.65 0.37
CA ALA A 132 -16.71 -5.96 -1.02
C ALA A 132 -18.01 -6.72 -1.21
N GLU A 133 -18.65 -6.49 -2.37
CA GLU A 133 -19.75 -7.30 -2.87
C GLU A 133 -19.25 -8.12 -4.06
N ILE A 134 -19.24 -9.44 -3.91
CA ILE A 134 -18.76 -10.37 -4.93
C ILE A 134 -19.98 -10.98 -5.64
N LEU A 135 -20.02 -10.83 -6.95
CA LEU A 135 -21.00 -11.49 -7.81
C LEU A 135 -20.48 -12.88 -8.18
N LEU A 136 -21.31 -13.90 -7.97
CA LEU A 136 -21.02 -15.28 -8.35
C LEU A 136 -21.72 -15.66 -9.65
N GLU A 137 -21.23 -16.71 -10.32
CA GLU A 137 -21.74 -17.21 -11.60
C GLU A 137 -23.23 -17.59 -11.54
N ASP A 138 -23.70 -18.08 -10.38
CA ASP A 138 -25.12 -18.41 -10.18
C ASP A 138 -26.03 -17.18 -10.00
N GLY A 139 -25.48 -15.97 -10.14
CA GLY A 139 -26.15 -14.69 -9.95
C GLY A 139 -26.28 -14.26 -8.47
N SER A 140 -25.86 -15.09 -7.53
CA SER A 140 -25.87 -14.71 -6.13
C SER A 140 -24.76 -13.70 -5.78
N ARG A 141 -25.00 -12.90 -4.74
CA ARG A 141 -24.01 -11.92 -4.27
C ARG A 141 -23.58 -12.28 -2.85
N ARG A 142 -22.29 -12.13 -2.59
CA ARG A 142 -21.71 -12.32 -1.27
C ARG A 142 -21.06 -11.03 -0.82
N ARG A 143 -21.44 -10.59 0.37
CA ARG A 143 -20.81 -9.44 1.04
C ARG A 143 -19.76 -9.95 1.99
N ILE A 144 -18.60 -9.36 1.93
CA ILE A 144 -17.44 -9.64 2.78
C ILE A 144 -16.88 -8.32 3.29
N GLY A 145 -16.15 -8.38 4.39
CA GLY A 145 -15.49 -7.21 4.95
C GLY A 145 -14.33 -7.58 5.85
N THR A 146 -13.54 -6.59 6.23
CA THR A 146 -12.50 -6.74 7.23
C THR A 146 -13.09 -7.02 8.60
N GLY A 147 -12.40 -7.87 9.37
CA GLY A 147 -12.77 -8.28 10.72
C GLY A 147 -11.66 -9.13 11.34
N SER A 148 -11.90 -9.64 12.53
CA SER A 148 -10.94 -10.49 13.29
C SER A 148 -10.61 -11.83 12.61
N ASP A 149 -11.33 -12.19 11.56
CA ASP A 149 -11.06 -13.37 10.74
C ASP A 149 -10.02 -13.13 9.64
N TRP A 150 -9.52 -11.90 9.51
CA TRP A 150 -8.37 -11.56 8.69
C TRP A 150 -7.07 -11.86 9.43
N GLU A 151 -6.02 -12.12 8.68
CA GLU A 151 -4.67 -12.21 9.20
C GLU A 151 -3.91 -10.91 8.93
N ALA A 152 -3.08 -10.52 9.90
CA ALA A 152 -2.24 -9.35 9.84
C ALA A 152 -0.81 -9.69 10.20
N ARG A 153 0.16 -8.94 9.68
CA ARG A 153 1.55 -8.96 10.14
C ARG A 153 2.23 -7.63 9.97
N ARG A 154 3.20 -7.32 10.84
CA ARG A 154 4.20 -6.31 10.56
C ARG A 154 5.27 -6.92 9.66
N ASN A 155 5.41 -6.41 8.44
CA ASN A 155 6.39 -6.95 7.51
C ASN A 155 7.77 -6.31 7.72
N GLY A 156 8.64 -7.01 8.44
CA GLY A 156 10.00 -6.57 8.76
C GLY A 156 10.94 -6.45 7.56
N ARG A 157 10.53 -6.97 6.38
CA ARG A 157 11.30 -6.79 5.13
C ARG A 157 11.30 -5.37 4.61
N TYR A 158 10.46 -4.53 5.18
CA TYR A 158 10.45 -3.08 4.93
C TYR A 158 10.95 -2.35 6.17
N PRO A 159 12.28 -2.23 6.38
CA PRO A 159 12.85 -1.62 7.58
C PRO A 159 12.72 -0.10 7.61
N ALA A 160 12.50 0.53 6.46
CA ALA A 160 12.32 1.96 6.29
C ALA A 160 11.45 2.25 5.06
N PRO A 161 10.93 3.48 4.89
CA PRO A 161 10.28 3.90 3.67
C PRO A 161 11.17 3.62 2.46
N ASP A 162 10.56 3.08 1.39
CA ASP A 162 11.22 2.82 0.11
C ASP A 162 12.40 1.81 0.14
N VAL A 163 12.56 1.08 1.27
CA VAL A 163 13.56 0.03 1.43
C VAL A 163 12.88 -1.33 1.57
N TYR A 164 13.25 -2.27 0.72
CA TYR A 164 12.86 -3.68 0.81
C TYR A 164 14.08 -4.57 0.91
N ASP A 165 14.22 -5.33 2.01
CA ASP A 165 15.29 -6.28 2.21
C ASP A 165 14.73 -7.70 2.38
N GLN A 166 14.89 -8.51 1.35
CA GLN A 166 14.38 -9.89 1.32
C GLN A 166 15.06 -10.82 2.34
N ARG A 167 16.25 -10.46 2.83
CA ARG A 167 17.00 -11.23 3.84
C ARG A 167 16.36 -11.14 5.22
N LEU A 168 15.59 -10.09 5.47
CA LEU A 168 14.88 -9.89 6.72
C LEU A 168 13.65 -10.79 6.81
N ASP A 169 13.25 -11.12 8.03
CA ASP A 169 12.03 -11.87 8.28
C ASP A 169 10.79 -10.98 8.02
N GLY A 170 9.85 -11.53 7.29
CA GLY A 170 8.56 -10.89 7.06
C GLY A 170 7.63 -10.90 8.28
N GLY A 171 8.00 -11.57 9.34
CA GLY A 171 7.17 -11.74 10.53
C GLY A 171 6.04 -12.77 10.36
N PRO A 172 5.53 -13.30 11.47
CA PRO A 172 4.43 -14.25 11.48
C PRO A 172 3.11 -13.58 11.10
N TRP A 173 2.21 -14.36 10.50
CA TRP A 173 0.81 -13.97 10.35
C TRP A 173 0.06 -14.26 11.65
N GLU A 174 -0.69 -13.29 12.13
CA GLU A 174 -1.50 -13.34 13.34
C GLU A 174 -2.93 -12.88 13.04
N PRO A 175 -3.93 -13.23 13.87
CA PRO A 175 -5.27 -12.65 13.71
C PRO A 175 -5.22 -11.12 13.75
N ALA A 176 -5.94 -10.49 12.85
CA ALA A 176 -6.07 -9.05 12.86
C ALA A 176 -6.86 -8.58 14.08
N TRP A 177 -6.47 -7.43 14.62
CA TRP A 177 -7.17 -6.80 15.73
C TRP A 177 -8.24 -5.84 15.22
N GLU A 178 -9.48 -5.99 15.68
CA GLU A 178 -10.55 -5.04 15.38
C GLU A 178 -10.38 -3.76 16.22
N ILE A 179 -10.52 -2.62 15.57
CA ILE A 179 -10.51 -1.31 16.23
C ILE A 179 -11.95 -0.99 16.63
N ASP A 180 -12.24 -1.02 17.93
CA ASP A 180 -13.59 -0.87 18.47
C ASP A 180 -14.15 0.55 18.36
N GLU A 181 -13.30 1.56 18.24
CA GLU A 181 -13.73 2.94 18.10
C GLU A 181 -13.68 3.36 16.64
N PRO A 182 -14.76 3.97 16.11
CA PRO A 182 -14.72 4.57 14.79
C PRO A 182 -13.79 5.78 14.81
N VAL A 183 -12.55 5.56 14.41
CA VAL A 183 -11.50 6.59 14.44
C VAL A 183 -11.65 7.55 13.27
N TRP A 184 -12.25 7.09 12.16
CA TRP A 184 -12.37 7.87 10.94
C TRP A 184 -13.78 7.87 10.35
N ASN A 185 -14.19 9.04 9.87
CA ASN A 185 -15.38 9.17 9.05
C ASN A 185 -15.01 8.88 7.60
N LEU A 186 -15.48 7.74 7.07
CA LEU A 186 -15.29 7.40 5.67
C LEU A 186 -16.13 8.31 4.78
N THR A 187 -15.48 8.96 3.84
CA THR A 187 -16.10 9.86 2.88
C THR A 187 -15.69 9.44 1.47
N PRO A 188 -16.60 9.36 0.50
CA PRO A 188 -16.20 9.09 -0.89
C PRO A 188 -15.13 10.07 -1.34
N ALA A 189 -14.13 9.56 -2.06
CA ALA A 189 -13.09 10.41 -2.63
C ALA A 189 -13.72 11.42 -3.61
N PRO A 190 -13.42 12.73 -3.48
CA PRO A 190 -14.01 13.75 -4.35
C PRO A 190 -13.38 13.80 -5.74
N ILE A 191 -12.33 13.02 -5.97
CA ILE A 191 -11.60 12.91 -7.22
C ILE A 191 -11.78 11.53 -7.82
N PRO A 192 -11.72 11.39 -9.16
CA PRO A 192 -11.72 10.08 -9.79
C PRO A 192 -10.58 9.20 -9.27
N MET A 193 -10.80 7.89 -9.25
CA MET A 193 -9.74 6.93 -8.96
C MET A 193 -8.63 7.03 -10.02
N LEU A 194 -7.40 6.79 -9.59
CA LEU A 194 -6.26 6.77 -10.49
C LEU A 194 -6.42 5.63 -11.50
N ASP A 195 -6.22 5.94 -12.76
CA ASP A 195 -6.11 4.95 -13.85
C ASP A 195 -4.64 4.59 -14.02
N PHE A 196 -4.29 3.36 -13.65
CA PHE A 196 -2.92 2.87 -13.72
C PHE A 196 -2.65 2.23 -15.08
N GLN A 197 -1.79 2.86 -15.84
CA GLN A 197 -1.32 2.35 -17.13
C GLN A 197 0.15 1.92 -17.01
N THR A 198 0.49 0.81 -17.67
CA THR A 198 1.88 0.41 -17.75
C THR A 198 2.58 1.20 -18.86
N VAL A 199 3.60 1.94 -18.48
CA VAL A 199 4.46 2.68 -19.40
C VAL A 199 5.81 1.97 -19.49
N GLN A 200 6.30 1.77 -20.71
CA GLN A 200 7.62 1.19 -20.95
C GLN A 200 8.65 2.30 -21.15
N PRO A 201 9.87 2.14 -20.64
CA PRO A 201 10.95 3.07 -20.93
C PRO A 201 11.35 3.02 -22.41
N LEU A 202 11.88 4.11 -22.91
CA LEU A 202 12.48 4.15 -24.24
C LEU A 202 13.72 3.24 -24.28
N GLY A 203 13.74 2.31 -25.21
CA GLY A 203 14.89 1.41 -25.38
C GLY A 203 15.09 0.44 -24.19
N ALA A 204 14.00 -0.02 -23.57
CA ALA A 204 14.05 -1.06 -22.53
C ALA A 204 14.92 -2.25 -22.97
N ARG A 205 15.81 -2.70 -22.09
CA ARG A 205 16.75 -3.78 -22.35
C ARG A 205 16.82 -4.71 -21.16
N GLU A 206 17.10 -5.96 -21.44
CA GLU A 206 17.52 -6.91 -20.41
C GLU A 206 19.01 -6.75 -20.14
N PHE A 207 19.38 -6.82 -18.87
CA PHE A 207 20.76 -6.69 -18.42
C PHE A 207 21.11 -7.87 -17.54
N VAL A 208 22.33 -8.33 -17.69
CA VAL A 208 22.94 -9.31 -16.79
C VAL A 208 24.07 -8.61 -16.07
N VAL A 209 24.08 -8.71 -14.74
CA VAL A 209 25.15 -8.20 -13.88
C VAL A 209 25.80 -9.40 -13.21
N GLY A 210 27.11 -9.55 -13.40
CA GLY A 210 27.88 -10.65 -12.83
C GLY A 210 28.13 -10.50 -11.33
N ALA A 211 28.57 -11.58 -10.70
CA ALA A 211 28.93 -11.54 -9.28
C ALA A 211 30.12 -10.58 -9.05
N GLY A 212 29.94 -9.64 -8.12
CA GLY A 212 30.94 -8.61 -7.81
C GLY A 212 31.04 -7.47 -8.82
N GLU A 213 30.14 -7.43 -9.81
CA GLU A 213 30.02 -6.30 -10.73
C GLU A 213 29.02 -5.29 -10.23
N GLU A 214 29.30 -4.02 -10.45
CA GLU A 214 28.39 -2.91 -10.28
C GLU A 214 28.04 -2.33 -11.65
N ARG A 215 26.77 -1.98 -11.84
CA ARG A 215 26.33 -1.43 -13.10
C ARG A 215 25.25 -0.37 -12.91
N VAL A 216 25.52 0.81 -13.45
CA VAL A 216 24.52 1.88 -13.55
C VAL A 216 23.75 1.72 -14.85
N ILE A 217 22.42 1.72 -14.74
CA ILE A 217 21.51 1.60 -15.88
C ILE A 217 20.62 2.83 -15.90
N SER A 218 20.81 3.68 -16.91
CA SER A 218 19.93 4.80 -17.16
C SER A 218 18.79 4.39 -18.08
N VAL A 219 17.57 4.72 -17.69
CA VAL A 219 16.37 4.50 -18.49
C VAL A 219 15.64 5.82 -18.67
N GLU A 220 15.18 6.06 -19.87
CA GLU A 220 14.47 7.27 -20.25
C GLU A 220 13.02 6.98 -20.58
N PHE A 221 12.16 7.94 -20.33
CA PHE A 221 10.75 7.93 -20.71
C PHE A 221 10.48 9.09 -21.66
N ASP A 222 9.42 8.99 -22.45
CA ASP A 222 9.06 10.02 -23.44
C ASP A 222 8.58 11.33 -22.81
N ARG A 223 8.20 11.31 -21.53
CA ARG A 223 7.75 12.47 -20.75
C ARG A 223 7.80 12.16 -19.25
N ILE A 224 7.53 13.17 -18.44
CA ILE A 224 7.40 13.03 -16.98
C ILE A 224 6.09 12.34 -16.66
N TYR A 225 6.16 11.35 -15.77
CA TYR A 225 5.02 10.60 -15.26
C TYR A 225 4.96 10.68 -13.73
N SER A 226 3.75 10.75 -13.19
CA SER A 226 3.52 10.37 -11.80
C SER A 226 3.33 8.86 -11.76
N ALA A 227 4.32 8.13 -11.31
CA ALA A 227 4.36 6.68 -11.53
C ALA A 227 4.98 5.93 -10.34
N CYS A 228 4.73 4.63 -10.30
CA CYS A 228 5.43 3.67 -9.45
C CYS A 228 6.36 2.82 -10.32
N LEU A 229 7.59 2.67 -9.89
CA LEU A 229 8.52 1.77 -10.56
C LEU A 229 8.08 0.32 -10.36
N ARG A 230 8.11 -0.44 -11.44
CA ARG A 230 8.01 -1.89 -11.41
C ARG A 230 9.27 -2.49 -12.01
N LEU A 231 10.05 -3.14 -11.18
CA LEU A 231 11.27 -3.84 -11.58
C LEU A 231 11.03 -5.34 -11.54
N TYR A 232 11.45 -6.04 -12.58
CA TYR A 232 11.53 -7.49 -12.61
C TYR A 232 13.00 -7.89 -12.59
N ALA A 233 13.42 -8.61 -11.57
CA ALA A 233 14.78 -9.09 -11.42
C ALA A 233 14.78 -10.56 -11.07
N GLU A 234 15.59 -11.34 -11.78
CA GLU A 234 15.93 -12.71 -11.42
C GLU A 234 17.32 -12.69 -10.76
N VAL A 235 17.36 -13.10 -9.50
CA VAL A 235 18.54 -12.95 -8.65
C VAL A 235 19.02 -14.32 -8.20
N THR A 236 20.26 -14.66 -8.52
CA THR A 236 20.89 -15.92 -8.14
C THR A 236 21.78 -15.82 -6.89
N GLY A 237 22.00 -14.62 -6.37
CA GLY A 237 22.81 -14.34 -5.19
C GLY A 237 22.45 -13.01 -4.55
N PRO A 238 23.09 -12.64 -3.42
CA PRO A 238 22.87 -11.34 -2.80
C PRO A 238 23.16 -10.20 -3.77
N CYS A 239 22.22 -9.29 -3.93
CA CYS A 239 22.39 -8.07 -4.70
C CYS A 239 21.67 -6.90 -4.03
N GLU A 240 22.09 -5.70 -4.35
CA GLU A 240 21.43 -4.46 -3.98
C GLU A 240 21.03 -3.73 -5.27
N ILE A 241 19.81 -3.21 -5.30
CA ILE A 241 19.30 -2.44 -6.42
C ILE A 241 18.79 -1.12 -5.87
N THR A 242 19.40 -0.04 -6.31
CA THR A 242 18.98 1.33 -5.98
C THR A 242 18.33 1.98 -7.19
N ALA A 243 17.18 2.60 -7.02
CA ALA A 243 16.52 3.37 -8.06
C ALA A 243 16.48 4.85 -7.69
N SER A 244 16.94 5.71 -8.60
CA SER A 244 16.86 7.15 -8.45
C SER A 244 16.02 7.74 -9.58
N PHE A 245 15.25 8.79 -9.27
CA PHE A 245 14.35 9.42 -10.23
C PHE A 245 14.74 10.88 -10.42
N ARG A 246 14.61 11.38 -11.64
CA ARG A 246 14.85 12.78 -11.99
C ARG A 246 13.77 13.28 -12.94
N GLU A 247 13.33 14.51 -12.74
CA GLU A 247 12.34 15.17 -13.59
C GLU A 247 12.99 15.98 -14.73
N LEU A 248 14.22 16.42 -14.52
CA LEU A 248 14.94 17.28 -15.48
C LEU A 248 16.34 16.70 -15.70
N ASP A 249 16.73 16.59 -16.96
CA ASP A 249 18.09 16.31 -17.36
C ASP A 249 18.89 17.63 -17.33
N ARG A 250 19.45 17.96 -16.16
CA ARG A 250 20.47 18.99 -16.04
C ARG A 250 21.81 18.28 -16.04
N ALA A 251 22.57 18.46 -17.10
CA ALA A 251 23.87 17.83 -17.29
C ALA A 251 24.85 18.08 -16.12
N ASP A 252 24.63 19.15 -15.35
CA ASP A 252 25.48 19.57 -14.23
C ASP A 252 25.12 18.91 -12.88
N ASP A 253 24.00 18.18 -12.79
CA ASP A 253 23.50 17.60 -11.54
C ASP A 253 23.85 16.12 -11.35
N PHE A 254 24.60 15.53 -12.26
CA PHE A 254 25.14 14.21 -12.07
C PHE A 254 26.44 14.29 -11.25
N PRO A 255 26.52 13.70 -10.06
CA PRO A 255 27.83 13.32 -9.56
C PRO A 255 28.44 12.38 -10.59
N GLU A 256 29.61 12.72 -11.09
CA GLU A 256 30.31 11.96 -12.14
C GLU A 256 30.64 10.53 -11.73
N GLU A 257 30.46 10.15 -10.49
CA GLU A 257 30.60 8.78 -10.00
C GLU A 257 29.75 8.58 -8.75
N ILE A 258 28.77 7.70 -8.80
CA ILE A 258 28.35 6.95 -7.62
C ILE A 258 29.21 5.69 -7.61
N VAL A 259 30.30 5.74 -6.88
CA VAL A 259 31.15 4.58 -6.57
C VAL A 259 30.49 3.76 -5.46
#